data_f5bf5d679e732de1ab0b5076d535e055
#
_entry.id   f5bf5d679e732de1ab0b5076d535e055
#
_cell.length_a   1.000
_cell.length_b   1.000
_cell.length_c   1.000
_cell.angle_alpha   90.00
_cell.angle_beta   90.00
_cell.angle_gamma   90.00
#
_symmetry.space_group_name_H-M   'P 1'
#
loop_
_entity.id
_entity.type
_entity.pdbx_description
1 polymer ?
#
loop_
_entity_poly.entity_id
_entity_poly.type
_entity_poly.pdbx_seq_one_letter_code
_entity_poly.pdbx_strand_id
1 'polypeptide(L)'
;MKRVIYCDMDGVVADFNNEPNAVERFRVEKGFFFKLKPIEVNVKAVKELARYNEVYILTASPNPRADKDKIKWLKKYMPFIAKENIIICRNGERKVDFMKSDLGILLDDYGKNLQEWGRKRGNIGYKISESQTIADLVGTINLINR
;
A
#
# COMPACT_ATOMS: atom_id res chain seq x y z
N MET A 1 7.37 -1.59 21.45
CA MET A 1 8.11 -1.24 20.22
C MET A 1 7.13 -0.98 19.09
N LYS A 2 7.26 0.18 18.49
CA LYS A 2 6.38 0.55 17.37
C LYS A 2 6.85 -0.11 16.07
N ARG A 3 5.88 -0.65 15.32
CA ARG A 3 6.13 -1.15 13.98
C ARG A 3 5.82 -0.06 12.96
N VAL A 4 6.66 0.07 11.96
CA VAL A 4 6.39 0.95 10.81
C VAL A 4 5.30 0.32 9.95
N ILE A 5 4.39 1.13 9.44
CA ILE A 5 3.28 0.67 8.61
C ILE A 5 3.66 0.81 7.14
N TYR A 6 3.45 -0.26 6.38
CA TYR A 6 3.66 -0.31 4.94
C TYR A 6 2.32 -0.62 4.29
N CYS A 7 1.87 0.30 3.44
CA CYS A 7 0.57 0.20 2.79
C CYS A 7 0.75 -0.03 1.29
N ASP A 8 0.16 -1.10 0.78
CA ASP A 8 0.07 -1.34 -0.65
C ASP A 8 -0.82 -0.28 -1.31
N MET A 9 -0.66 -0.09 -2.61
CA MET A 9 -1.42 0.90 -3.37
C MET A 9 -2.58 0.25 -4.13
N ASP A 10 -2.28 -0.61 -5.12
CA ASP A 10 -3.30 -1.21 -5.99
C ASP A 10 -4.14 -2.23 -5.23
N GLY A 11 -5.46 -2.07 -5.27
CA GLY A 11 -6.39 -2.92 -4.54
C GLY A 11 -6.55 -2.56 -3.07
N VAL A 12 -5.81 -1.58 -2.57
CA VAL A 12 -5.87 -1.14 -1.17
C VAL A 12 -6.31 0.32 -1.08
N VAL A 13 -5.60 1.25 -1.68
CA VAL A 13 -5.98 2.67 -1.72
C VAL A 13 -6.40 3.12 -3.12
N ALA A 14 -5.90 2.47 -4.17
CA ALA A 14 -6.30 2.70 -5.56
C ALA A 14 -7.15 1.52 -6.03
N ASP A 15 -8.29 1.80 -6.66
CA ASP A 15 -9.28 0.79 -7.02
C ASP A 15 -8.91 0.05 -8.31
N PHE A 16 -7.86 -0.76 -8.22
CA PHE A 16 -7.38 -1.59 -9.31
C PHE A 16 -8.29 -2.80 -9.57
N ASN A 17 -8.78 -3.42 -8.52
CA ASN A 17 -9.49 -4.71 -8.60
C ASN A 17 -10.87 -4.61 -9.27
N ASN A 18 -11.50 -3.45 -9.19
CA ASN A 18 -12.80 -3.21 -9.83
C ASN A 18 -12.67 -2.56 -11.22
N GLU A 19 -11.45 -2.32 -11.69
CA GLU A 19 -11.23 -1.74 -12.99
C GLU A 19 -11.30 -2.81 -14.06
N PRO A 20 -12.20 -2.68 -15.08
CA PRO A 20 -12.33 -3.71 -16.12
C PRO A 20 -11.03 -3.89 -16.89
N ASN A 21 -10.64 -5.16 -17.12
CA ASN A 21 -9.49 -5.54 -17.90
C ASN A 21 -8.18 -4.88 -17.44
N ALA A 22 -8.03 -4.69 -16.13
CA ALA A 22 -6.89 -3.96 -15.56
C ALA A 22 -5.55 -4.55 -15.96
N VAL A 23 -5.42 -5.88 -15.92
CA VAL A 23 -4.15 -6.57 -16.23
C VAL A 23 -3.70 -6.34 -17.67
N GLU A 24 -4.63 -6.39 -18.61
CA GLU A 24 -4.33 -6.11 -20.02
C GLU A 24 -4.09 -4.61 -20.26
N ARG A 25 -4.89 -3.76 -19.64
CA ARG A 25 -4.88 -2.31 -19.86
C ARG A 25 -3.61 -1.66 -19.34
N PHE A 26 -3.12 -2.04 -18.14
CA PHE A 26 -1.94 -1.35 -17.59
C PHE A 26 -0.67 -1.55 -18.43
N ARG A 27 -0.64 -2.59 -19.27
CA ARG A 27 0.51 -2.88 -20.14
C ARG A 27 0.58 -1.94 -21.34
N VAL A 28 -0.57 -1.45 -21.82
CA VAL A 28 -0.68 -0.69 -23.08
C VAL A 28 -1.29 0.70 -22.90
N GLU A 29 -2.10 0.93 -21.89
CA GLU A 29 -2.82 2.20 -21.71
C GLU A 29 -1.94 3.21 -20.99
N LYS A 30 -1.64 4.31 -21.67
CA LYS A 30 -0.87 5.41 -21.09
C LYS A 30 -1.65 6.05 -19.94
N GLY A 31 -0.98 6.24 -18.81
CA GLY A 31 -1.58 6.87 -17.64
C GLY A 31 -2.59 6.00 -16.89
N PHE A 32 -2.62 4.70 -17.13
CA PHE A 32 -3.59 3.78 -16.53
C PHE A 32 -3.64 3.94 -15.01
N PHE A 33 -2.49 3.87 -14.33
CA PHE A 33 -2.45 3.94 -12.85
C PHE A 33 -2.89 5.31 -12.32
N PHE A 34 -2.64 6.37 -13.05
CA PHE A 34 -3.09 7.71 -12.67
C PHE A 34 -4.62 7.85 -12.74
N LYS A 35 -5.28 7.11 -13.61
CA LYS A 35 -6.73 7.17 -13.83
C LYS A 35 -7.53 6.37 -12.79
N LEU A 36 -6.89 5.56 -11.97
CA LEU A 36 -7.57 4.75 -10.96
C LEU A 36 -8.28 5.63 -9.94
N LYS A 37 -9.47 5.20 -9.52
CA LYS A 37 -10.22 5.89 -8.48
C LYS A 37 -9.64 5.56 -7.11
N PRO A 38 -9.67 6.49 -6.15
CA PRO A 38 -9.27 6.17 -4.79
C PRO A 38 -10.34 5.34 -4.08
N ILE A 39 -9.89 4.43 -3.22
CA ILE A 39 -10.75 3.77 -2.25
C ILE A 39 -10.78 4.68 -1.03
N GLU A 40 -11.74 5.59 -1.00
CA GLU A 40 -11.74 6.71 -0.05
C GLU A 40 -11.72 6.31 1.41
N VAL A 41 -12.42 5.25 1.78
CA VAL A 41 -12.44 4.76 3.16
C VAL A 41 -11.03 4.37 3.62
N ASN A 42 -10.24 3.79 2.74
CA ASN A 42 -8.88 3.39 3.04
C ASN A 42 -7.91 4.56 3.00
N VAL A 43 -8.07 5.48 2.05
CA VAL A 43 -7.25 6.70 1.99
C VAL A 43 -7.39 7.50 3.29
N LYS A 44 -8.62 7.70 3.75
CA LYS A 44 -8.90 8.41 5.01
C LYS A 44 -8.30 7.69 6.21
N ALA A 45 -8.39 6.37 6.22
CA ALA A 45 -7.85 5.55 7.32
C ALA A 45 -6.33 5.62 7.37
N VAL A 46 -5.64 5.60 6.22
CA VAL A 46 -4.18 5.77 6.17
C VAL A 46 -3.79 7.15 6.69
N LYS A 47 -4.54 8.18 6.34
CA LYS A 47 -4.30 9.52 6.87
C LYS A 47 -4.40 9.54 8.40
N GLU A 48 -5.39 8.86 8.95
CA GLU A 48 -5.54 8.76 10.40
C GLU A 48 -4.37 7.99 11.05
N LEU A 49 -3.96 6.87 10.45
CA LEU A 49 -2.79 6.11 10.92
C LEU A 49 -1.52 6.98 10.91
N ALA A 50 -1.34 7.78 9.88
CA ALA A 50 -0.16 8.64 9.72
C ALA A 50 -0.04 9.73 10.79
N ARG A 51 -1.11 10.02 11.54
CA ARG A 51 -1.06 10.98 12.66
C ARG A 51 -0.24 10.46 13.83
N TYR A 52 -0.18 9.15 14.03
CA TYR A 52 0.44 8.54 15.20
C TYR A 52 1.51 7.50 14.86
N ASN A 53 1.66 7.18 13.58
CA ASN A 53 2.56 6.14 13.12
C ASN A 53 3.40 6.63 11.96
N GLU A 54 4.57 6.02 11.78
CA GLU A 54 5.34 6.16 10.55
C GLU A 54 4.72 5.27 9.49
N VAL A 55 4.32 5.85 8.36
CA VAL A 55 3.65 5.15 7.27
C VAL A 55 4.41 5.32 5.98
N TYR A 56 4.67 4.21 5.31
CA TYR A 56 5.19 4.16 3.94
C TYR A 56 4.14 3.59 3.00
N ILE A 57 4.15 4.06 1.77
CA ILE A 57 3.51 3.34 0.67
C ILE A 57 4.57 2.39 0.11
N LEU A 58 4.21 1.13 -0.05
CA LEU A 58 5.09 0.09 -0.61
C LEU A 58 4.32 -0.61 -1.73
N THR A 59 4.62 -0.22 -2.96
CA THR A 59 3.88 -0.66 -4.14
C THR A 59 4.81 -1.33 -5.15
N ALA A 60 4.33 -2.41 -5.75
CA ALA A 60 5.01 -3.03 -6.88
C ALA A 60 4.54 -2.38 -8.18
N SER A 61 5.45 -2.17 -9.11
CA SER A 61 5.19 -1.49 -10.37
C SER A 61 5.85 -2.25 -11.52
N PRO A 62 5.22 -2.29 -12.72
CA PRO A 62 5.76 -3.03 -13.85
C PRO A 62 6.96 -2.35 -14.53
N ASN A 63 7.06 -1.03 -14.49
CA ASN A 63 8.08 -0.28 -15.23
C ASN A 63 8.19 1.17 -14.75
N PRO A 64 9.24 1.92 -15.18
CA PRO A 64 9.42 3.31 -14.75
C PRO A 64 8.31 4.28 -15.15
N ARG A 65 7.61 4.02 -16.25
CA ARG A 65 6.48 4.87 -16.65
C ARG A 65 5.32 4.75 -15.67
N ALA A 66 5.03 3.52 -15.24
CA ALA A 66 4.00 3.27 -14.22
C ALA A 66 4.41 3.90 -12.87
N ASP A 67 5.69 3.89 -12.54
CA ASP A 67 6.20 4.54 -11.32
C ASP A 67 5.80 6.01 -11.28
N LYS A 68 5.99 6.72 -12.38
CA LYS A 68 5.64 8.16 -12.49
C LYS A 68 4.15 8.37 -12.29
N ASP A 69 3.33 7.53 -12.89
CA ASP A 69 1.88 7.61 -12.76
C ASP A 69 1.42 7.36 -11.33
N LYS A 70 2.03 6.39 -10.66
CA LYS A 70 1.72 6.06 -9.26
C LYS A 70 2.11 7.20 -8.32
N ILE A 71 3.27 7.80 -8.54
CA ILE A 71 3.73 8.97 -7.74
C ILE A 71 2.77 10.15 -7.92
N LYS A 72 2.33 10.43 -9.15
CA LYS A 72 1.35 11.49 -9.41
C LYS A 72 0.01 11.20 -8.73
N TRP A 73 -0.42 9.95 -8.75
CA TRP A 73 -1.65 9.54 -8.08
C TRP A 73 -1.56 9.76 -6.57
N LEU A 74 -0.47 9.34 -5.96
CA LEU A 74 -0.24 9.50 -4.53
C LEU A 74 -0.19 10.98 -4.14
N LYS A 75 0.47 11.80 -4.94
CA LYS A 75 0.53 13.25 -4.72
C LYS A 75 -0.85 13.90 -4.77
N LYS A 76 -1.71 13.40 -5.64
CA LYS A 76 -3.08 13.92 -5.80
C LYS A 76 -4.00 13.51 -4.65
N TYR A 77 -3.99 12.22 -4.29
CA TYR A 77 -4.97 11.66 -3.35
C TYR A 77 -4.44 11.47 -1.93
N MET A 78 -3.13 11.35 -1.78
CA MET A 78 -2.48 11.11 -0.49
C MET A 78 -1.30 12.05 -0.25
N PRO A 79 -1.53 13.38 -0.33
CA PRO A 79 -0.46 14.37 -0.20
C PRO A 79 0.18 14.39 1.19
N PHE A 80 -0.46 13.76 2.17
CA PHE A 80 0.06 13.62 3.53
C PHE A 80 1.18 12.58 3.63
N ILE A 81 1.42 11.79 2.56
CA ILE A 81 2.57 10.88 2.49
C ILE A 81 3.73 11.63 1.85
N ALA A 82 4.84 11.79 2.59
CA ALA A 82 6.03 12.43 2.06
C ALA A 82 6.65 11.59 0.94
N LYS A 83 7.32 12.23 0.00
CA LYS A 83 7.97 11.55 -1.13
C LYS A 83 8.96 10.48 -0.65
N GLU A 84 9.68 10.75 0.44
CA GLU A 84 10.64 9.83 1.03
C GLU A 84 9.98 8.56 1.57
N ASN A 85 8.68 8.62 1.80
CA ASN A 85 7.89 7.50 2.32
C ASN A 85 7.15 6.71 1.24
N ILE A 86 7.55 6.88 -0.03
CA ILE A 86 7.03 6.10 -1.15
C ILE A 86 8.13 5.15 -1.61
N ILE A 87 7.87 3.86 -1.50
CA ILE A 87 8.78 2.79 -1.92
C ILE A 87 8.15 2.05 -3.09
N ILE A 88 8.87 2.00 -4.21
CA ILE A 88 8.42 1.29 -5.41
C ILE A 88 9.39 0.16 -5.70
N CYS A 89 8.87 -1.06 -5.73
CA CYS A 89 9.62 -2.24 -6.17
C CYS A 89 9.07 -2.73 -7.51
N ARG A 90 9.72 -3.71 -8.11
CA ARG A 90 9.23 -4.31 -9.35
C ARG A 90 8.30 -5.48 -9.05
N ASN A 91 7.37 -5.74 -9.98
CA ASN A 91 6.52 -6.92 -9.89
C ASN A 91 7.39 -8.17 -9.73
N GLY A 92 7.03 -9.03 -8.81
CA GLY A 92 7.77 -10.26 -8.51
C GLY A 92 8.83 -10.12 -7.42
N GLU A 93 9.24 -8.92 -7.06
CA GLU A 93 10.14 -8.71 -5.93
C GLU A 93 9.38 -8.85 -4.60
N ARG A 94 10.08 -9.32 -3.56
CA ARG A 94 9.46 -9.50 -2.25
C ARG A 94 9.44 -8.18 -1.49
N LYS A 95 8.28 -7.77 -1.04
CA LYS A 95 8.11 -6.50 -0.30
C LYS A 95 8.92 -6.46 1.00
N VAL A 96 9.08 -7.59 1.66
CA VAL A 96 9.86 -7.67 2.91
C VAL A 96 11.31 -7.21 2.73
N ASP A 97 11.87 -7.37 1.53
CA ASP A 97 13.25 -6.95 1.23
C ASP A 97 13.40 -5.42 1.14
N PHE A 98 12.30 -4.69 1.09
CA PHE A 98 12.28 -3.23 0.95
C PHE A 98 11.96 -2.50 2.25
N MET A 99 11.88 -3.21 3.36
CA MET A 99 11.61 -2.59 4.66
C MET A 99 12.69 -1.58 5.05
N LYS A 100 12.25 -0.47 5.62
CA LYS A 100 13.12 0.60 6.17
C LYS A 100 13.20 0.54 7.70
N SER A 101 12.75 -0.55 8.29
CA SER A 101 12.66 -0.74 9.73
C SER A 101 12.88 -2.21 10.07
N ASP A 102 13.14 -2.51 11.34
CA ASP A 102 13.30 -3.89 11.81
C ASP A 102 11.96 -4.63 11.82
N LEU A 103 10.90 -3.97 12.24
CA LEU A 103 9.56 -4.54 12.32
C LEU A 103 8.56 -3.70 11.54
N GLY A 104 7.61 -4.37 10.91
CA GLY A 104 6.62 -3.71 10.09
C GLY A 104 5.25 -4.37 10.14
N ILE A 105 4.25 -3.54 9.82
CA ILE A 105 2.87 -3.98 9.56
C ILE A 105 2.63 -3.76 8.07
N LEU A 106 2.25 -4.81 7.35
CA LEU A 106 1.89 -4.71 5.93
C LEU A 106 0.37 -4.73 5.78
N LEU A 107 -0.14 -3.76 5.06
CA LEU A 107 -1.55 -3.67 4.65
C LEU A 107 -1.60 -3.94 3.15
N ASP A 108 -2.08 -5.12 2.77
CA ASP A 108 -2.00 -5.59 1.38
C ASP A 108 -3.23 -6.45 1.06
N ASP A 109 -3.62 -6.50 -0.20
CA ASP A 109 -4.73 -7.34 -0.66
C ASP A 109 -4.27 -8.68 -1.23
N TYR A 110 -2.96 -8.89 -1.38
CA TYR A 110 -2.39 -10.06 -2.03
C TYR A 110 -1.78 -11.04 -1.02
N GLY A 111 -2.35 -12.24 -0.96
CA GLY A 111 -1.96 -13.25 0.02
C GLY A 111 -0.51 -13.67 -0.02
N LYS A 112 0.09 -13.75 -1.21
CA LYS A 112 1.51 -14.09 -1.36
C LYS A 112 2.42 -13.05 -0.70
N ASN A 113 2.12 -11.77 -0.88
CA ASN A 113 2.89 -10.69 -0.23
C ASN A 113 2.82 -10.80 1.29
N LEU A 114 1.63 -11.09 1.81
CA LEU A 114 1.42 -11.25 3.24
C LEU A 114 2.13 -12.47 3.81
N GLN A 115 2.14 -13.57 3.06
CA GLN A 115 2.84 -14.78 3.46
C GLN A 115 4.36 -14.56 3.54
N GLU A 116 4.94 -13.95 2.52
CA GLU A 116 6.37 -13.63 2.49
C GLU A 116 6.73 -12.64 3.62
N TRP A 117 5.88 -11.66 3.86
CA TRP A 117 6.06 -10.67 4.91
C TRP A 117 6.10 -11.31 6.32
N GLY A 118 5.17 -12.22 6.56
CA GLY A 118 5.02 -12.88 7.85
C GLY A 118 6.14 -13.87 8.19
N ARG A 119 6.97 -14.25 7.22
CA ARG A 119 8.14 -15.10 7.47
C ARG A 119 9.20 -14.39 8.32
N LYS A 120 9.25 -13.08 8.27
CA LYS A 120 10.12 -12.30 9.17
C LYS A 120 9.49 -12.25 10.55
N ARG A 121 10.20 -12.78 11.53
CA ARG A 121 9.73 -12.83 12.92
C ARG A 121 9.40 -11.42 13.44
N GLY A 122 8.22 -11.27 14.00
CA GLY A 122 7.75 -9.99 14.55
C GLY A 122 6.97 -9.12 13.59
N ASN A 123 6.99 -9.42 12.29
CA ASN A 123 6.16 -8.73 11.32
C ASN A 123 4.71 -9.15 11.44
N ILE A 124 3.81 -8.22 11.15
CA ILE A 124 2.36 -8.44 11.13
C ILE A 124 1.83 -8.04 9.76
N GLY A 125 0.95 -8.86 9.19
CA GLY A 125 0.27 -8.55 7.95
C GLY A 125 -1.24 -8.59 8.11
N TYR A 126 -1.94 -7.69 7.46
CA TYR A 126 -3.39 -7.67 7.40
C TYR A 126 -3.86 -7.68 5.95
N LYS A 127 -4.72 -8.62 5.63
CA LYS A 127 -5.32 -8.68 4.29
C LYS A 127 -6.46 -7.65 4.20
N ILE A 128 -6.30 -6.71 3.28
CA ILE A 128 -7.29 -5.66 3.03
C ILE A 128 -8.24 -6.14 1.94
N SER A 129 -9.52 -5.96 2.17
CA SER A 129 -10.58 -6.32 1.25
C SER A 129 -11.82 -5.45 1.51
N GLU A 130 -12.88 -5.65 0.75
CA GLU A 130 -14.15 -4.95 1.02
C GLU A 130 -14.72 -5.31 2.39
N SER A 131 -14.48 -6.53 2.87
CA SER A 131 -14.96 -6.98 4.18
C SER A 131 -14.02 -6.64 5.33
N GLN A 132 -12.78 -6.25 5.06
CA GLN A 132 -11.83 -5.79 6.06
C GLN A 132 -11.08 -4.59 5.52
N THR A 133 -11.59 -3.41 5.79
CA THR A 133 -10.97 -2.15 5.36
C THR A 133 -9.86 -1.73 6.33
N ILE A 134 -9.04 -0.80 5.89
CA ILE A 134 -8.03 -0.21 6.80
C ILE A 134 -8.74 0.52 7.95
N ALA A 135 -9.89 1.14 7.68
CA ALA A 135 -10.68 1.81 8.72
C ALA A 135 -11.04 0.86 9.88
N ASP A 136 -11.34 -0.40 9.57
CA ASP A 136 -11.64 -1.41 10.58
C ASP A 136 -10.44 -1.73 11.46
N LEU A 137 -9.24 -1.46 11.01
CA LEU A 137 -7.99 -1.85 11.67
C LEU A 137 -7.29 -0.71 12.41
N VAL A 138 -7.72 0.54 12.22
CA VAL A 138 -7.04 1.72 12.80
C VAL A 138 -6.88 1.59 14.30
N GLY A 139 -7.95 1.25 15.01
CA GLY A 139 -7.91 1.10 16.46
C GLY A 139 -6.93 0.01 16.91
N THR A 140 -6.98 -1.14 16.25
CA THR A 140 -6.09 -2.28 16.55
C THR A 140 -4.63 -1.92 16.32
N ILE A 141 -4.32 -1.29 15.19
CA ILE A 141 -2.94 -0.90 14.86
C ILE A 141 -2.41 0.13 15.84
N ASN A 142 -3.20 1.15 16.16
CA ASN A 142 -2.79 2.15 17.13
C ASN A 142 -2.57 1.55 18.52
N LEU A 143 -3.36 0.55 18.89
CA LEU A 143 -3.17 -0.15 20.15
C LEU A 143 -1.87 -0.96 20.18
N ILE A 144 -1.56 -1.67 19.09
CA ILE A 144 -0.30 -2.44 18.95
C ILE A 144 0.92 -1.52 19.03
N ASN A 145 0.83 -0.34 18.42
CA ASN A 145 1.93 0.63 18.33
C ASN A 145 2.00 1.63 19.48
N ARG A 146 1.21 1.44 20.46
CA ARG A 146 1.13 2.31 21.61
C ARG A 146 2.44 2.47 22.38
#